data_2d54ce40c6cd33e64f54d0ff818facec
#
_entry.id   2d54ce40c6cd33e64f54d0ff818facec
#
_cell.length_a   1.000
_cell.length_b   1.000
_cell.length_c   1.000
_cell.angle_alpha   90.00
_cell.angle_beta   90.00
_cell.angle_gamma   90.00
#
_symmetry.space_group_name_H-M   'P 1'
#
loop_
_entity.id
_entity.type
_entity.pdbx_description
1 polymer ?
#
loop_
_entity_poly.entity_id
_entity_poly.type
_entity_poly.pdbx_seq_one_letter_code
_entity_poly.pdbx_strand_id
1 'polypeptide(L)'
;MLYGPFTSVVSAIVPPGGFLVFVLAILLLIAAVVLYFVGRSMDRSALRLGALGALIAALLAGITSVVHVVGAYEVGVPVTFGKVGSPMTPGVNVISPFTTVTSFSTRPVDLNLSDQDVVEVRSSQGGVMEAEVTVKWAVAPTKAVELYRLAGSEAAIQQRLVFPDSREIVRNVFARHTSEEGYSSAREKINAEIAALVKERLAPRGIDVTTVNLRNVKPSKALQDQIDRKIQQQQATERALEAARTAKAESDRRRIEAEGIARANKILNDSLTDKVLMNQCIDAFKEAAAANPIYAVPCANGGSAPVIVDGTKR
;
A
#
# COMPACT_ATOMS: atom_id res chain seq x y z
N MET A 1 21.45 2.07 4.92
CA MET A 1 22.23 1.06 5.65
C MET A 1 22.38 -0.15 4.76
N LEU A 2 23.61 -0.35 4.31
CA LEU A 2 24.04 -1.29 3.31
C LEU A 2 24.12 -2.71 3.91
N TYR A 3 23.15 -3.56 3.60
CA TYR A 3 23.36 -5.01 3.63
C TYR A 3 23.01 -5.52 2.23
N GLY A 4 24.02 -5.48 1.40
CA GLY A 4 23.96 -5.95 0.03
C GLY A 4 23.98 -7.49 -0.05
N PRO A 5 23.72 -8.02 -1.25
CA PRO A 5 23.49 -9.44 -1.55
C PRO A 5 24.80 -10.23 -1.58
N PHE A 6 25.48 -10.33 -0.45
CA PHE A 6 26.75 -11.08 -0.36
C PHE A 6 26.56 -12.60 -0.20
N THR A 7 25.37 -13.06 0.12
CA THR A 7 25.11 -14.49 0.34
C THR A 7 24.77 -15.27 -0.94
N SER A 8 24.33 -14.61 -2.00
CA SER A 8 23.97 -15.29 -3.26
C SER A 8 25.17 -15.54 -4.18
N VAL A 9 26.27 -14.81 -4.00
CA VAL A 9 27.47 -14.94 -4.85
C VAL A 9 28.35 -16.10 -4.39
N VAL A 10 28.31 -16.48 -3.13
CA VAL A 10 29.11 -17.59 -2.59
C VAL A 10 28.56 -18.94 -3.02
N SER A 11 27.26 -19.05 -3.28
CA SER A 11 26.63 -20.30 -3.75
C SER A 11 26.85 -20.59 -5.25
N ALA A 12 27.22 -19.57 -6.03
CA ALA A 12 27.39 -19.70 -7.48
C ALA A 12 28.85 -20.09 -7.92
N ILE A 13 29.80 -20.06 -6.98
CA ILE A 13 31.23 -20.31 -7.28
C ILE A 13 31.74 -21.67 -6.77
N VAL A 14 30.92 -22.40 -6.02
CA VAL A 14 31.26 -23.79 -5.69
C VAL A 14 30.75 -24.66 -6.84
N PRO A 15 31.66 -25.17 -7.73
CA PRO A 15 31.28 -26.22 -8.65
C PRO A 15 30.68 -27.37 -7.85
N PRO A 16 29.99 -28.34 -8.45
CA PRO A 16 29.38 -29.46 -7.73
C PRO A 16 30.45 -30.16 -6.90
N GLY A 17 30.71 -29.64 -5.72
CA GLY A 17 31.92 -29.91 -4.92
C GLY A 17 31.97 -31.36 -4.47
N GLY A 18 30.84 -32.02 -4.38
CA GLY A 18 30.78 -33.42 -4.04
C GLY A 18 31.49 -34.33 -5.04
N PHE A 19 31.29 -34.09 -6.34
CA PHE A 19 31.92 -34.94 -7.39
C PHE A 19 33.43 -34.75 -7.46
N LEU A 20 33.94 -33.52 -7.47
CA LEU A 20 35.38 -33.24 -7.50
C LEU A 20 36.08 -33.76 -6.24
N VAL A 21 35.50 -33.54 -5.06
CA VAL A 21 36.01 -34.05 -3.80
C VAL A 21 35.97 -35.57 -3.76
N PHE A 22 34.94 -36.20 -4.29
CA PHE A 22 34.83 -37.65 -4.42
C PHE A 22 35.91 -38.24 -5.36
N VAL A 23 36.12 -37.61 -6.53
CA VAL A 23 37.19 -38.01 -7.45
C VAL A 23 38.57 -37.88 -6.81
N LEU A 24 38.81 -36.77 -6.07
CA LEU A 24 40.03 -36.54 -5.31
C LEU A 24 40.21 -37.58 -4.21
N ALA A 25 39.14 -37.96 -3.49
CA ALA A 25 39.15 -39.02 -2.50
C ALA A 25 39.55 -40.39 -3.11
N ILE A 26 39.02 -40.72 -4.28
CA ILE A 26 39.39 -41.95 -5.03
C ILE A 26 40.87 -41.92 -5.43
N LEU A 27 41.37 -40.79 -5.99
CA LEU A 27 42.75 -40.63 -6.36
C LEU A 27 43.70 -40.80 -5.15
N LEU A 28 43.34 -40.18 -4.01
CA LEU A 28 44.10 -40.34 -2.76
C LEU A 28 44.06 -41.77 -2.25
N LEU A 29 42.96 -42.50 -2.42
CA LEU A 29 42.83 -43.88 -2.02
C LEU A 29 43.73 -44.77 -2.92
N ILE A 30 43.73 -44.54 -4.23
CA ILE A 30 44.61 -45.23 -5.15
C ILE A 30 46.08 -44.94 -4.79
N ALA A 31 46.44 -43.69 -4.55
CA ALA A 31 47.78 -43.30 -4.13
C ALA A 31 48.20 -43.97 -2.81
N ALA A 32 47.29 -44.04 -1.83
CA ALA A 32 47.53 -44.72 -0.55
C ALA A 32 47.81 -46.22 -0.75
N VAL A 33 47.05 -46.89 -1.61
CA VAL A 33 47.24 -48.32 -1.95
C VAL A 33 48.58 -48.52 -2.63
N VAL A 34 48.93 -47.71 -3.64
CA VAL A 34 50.23 -47.78 -4.35
C VAL A 34 51.38 -47.55 -3.37
N LEU A 35 51.32 -46.50 -2.54
CA LEU A 35 52.36 -46.23 -1.53
C LEU A 35 52.52 -47.35 -0.51
N TYR A 36 51.40 -48.01 -0.13
CA TYR A 36 51.45 -49.16 0.79
C TYR A 36 52.18 -50.36 0.17
N PHE A 37 51.85 -50.71 -1.12
CA PHE A 37 52.51 -51.82 -1.78
C PHE A 37 54.00 -51.57 -2.07
N VAL A 38 54.35 -50.35 -2.51
CA VAL A 38 55.74 -49.93 -2.70
C VAL A 38 56.50 -49.89 -1.36
N GLY A 39 55.92 -49.37 -0.31
CA GLY A 39 56.51 -49.36 1.03
C GLY A 39 56.69 -50.75 1.63
N ARG A 40 55.82 -51.70 1.23
CA ARG A 40 55.98 -53.12 1.61
C ARG A 40 57.10 -53.79 0.86
N SER A 41 57.29 -53.51 -0.45
CA SER A 41 58.32 -54.13 -1.25
C SER A 41 59.74 -53.59 -0.98
N MET A 42 59.81 -52.29 -0.55
CA MET A 42 61.08 -51.60 -0.26
C MET A 42 61.43 -51.59 1.26
N ASP A 43 60.64 -52.23 2.07
CA ASP A 43 60.71 -52.25 3.58
C ASP A 43 61.02 -50.92 4.23
N ARG A 44 60.42 -49.82 3.67
CA ARG A 44 60.55 -48.46 4.18
C ARG A 44 59.32 -48.11 5.06
N SER A 45 59.51 -48.01 6.34
CA SER A 45 58.48 -47.68 7.30
C SER A 45 57.87 -46.27 7.06
N ALA A 46 58.66 -45.32 6.57
CA ALA A 46 58.20 -43.99 6.23
C ALA A 46 57.12 -43.97 5.10
N LEU A 47 57.24 -44.86 4.12
CA LEU A 47 56.23 -44.97 3.04
C LEU A 47 54.92 -45.58 3.52
N ARG A 48 54.99 -46.52 4.49
CA ARG A 48 53.78 -47.10 5.16
C ARG A 48 53.03 -46.08 6.02
N LEU A 49 53.75 -45.20 6.69
CA LEU A 49 53.17 -44.09 7.47
C LEU A 49 52.52 -43.05 6.51
N GLY A 50 53.17 -42.75 5.39
CA GLY A 50 52.61 -41.89 4.34
C GLY A 50 51.33 -42.48 3.70
N ALA A 51 51.28 -43.80 3.50
CA ALA A 51 50.10 -44.50 3.00
C ALA A 51 48.92 -44.42 3.99
N LEU A 52 49.21 -44.54 5.29
CA LEU A 52 48.20 -44.41 6.37
C LEU A 52 47.63 -42.98 6.40
N GLY A 53 48.49 -41.97 6.30
CA GLY A 53 48.05 -40.55 6.19
C GLY A 53 47.17 -40.28 4.97
N ALA A 54 47.55 -40.79 3.79
CA ALA A 54 46.76 -40.67 2.60
C ALA A 54 45.42 -41.39 2.66
N LEU A 55 45.35 -42.53 3.36
CA LEU A 55 44.13 -43.28 3.58
C LEU A 55 43.16 -42.53 4.50
N ILE A 56 43.64 -41.92 5.57
CA ILE A 56 42.85 -41.08 6.47
C ILE A 56 42.32 -39.87 5.69
N ALA A 57 43.18 -39.21 4.93
CA ALA A 57 42.76 -38.05 4.11
C ALA A 57 41.69 -38.42 3.06
N ALA A 58 41.84 -39.57 2.41
CA ALA A 58 40.83 -40.09 1.46
C ALA A 58 39.49 -40.39 2.13
N LEU A 59 39.54 -40.95 3.34
CA LEU A 59 38.33 -41.27 4.12
C LEU A 59 37.61 -40.00 4.56
N LEU A 60 38.32 -38.99 5.04
CA LEU A 60 37.74 -37.69 5.41
C LEU A 60 37.16 -36.98 4.20
N ALA A 61 37.85 -36.95 3.06
CA ALA A 61 37.34 -36.38 1.82
C ALA A 61 36.12 -37.14 1.29
N GLY A 62 36.07 -38.46 1.44
CA GLY A 62 34.90 -39.27 1.11
C GLY A 62 33.68 -38.92 1.96
N ILE A 63 33.85 -38.77 3.28
CA ILE A 63 32.76 -38.38 4.18
C ILE A 63 32.24 -36.98 3.82
N THR A 64 33.09 -36.00 3.60
CA THR A 64 32.67 -34.63 3.24
C THR A 64 31.96 -34.56 1.89
N SER A 65 32.22 -35.47 0.95
CA SER A 65 31.56 -35.51 -0.34
C SER A 65 30.13 -36.06 -0.30
N VAL A 66 29.78 -36.81 0.77
CA VAL A 66 28.48 -37.49 0.93
C VAL A 66 27.56 -36.70 1.89
N VAL A 67 28.14 -35.89 2.75
CA VAL A 67 27.38 -35.10 3.72
C VAL A 67 26.99 -33.73 3.14
N HIS A 68 25.70 -33.45 3.10
CA HIS A 68 25.15 -32.16 2.72
C HIS A 68 24.29 -31.57 3.83
N VAL A 69 24.52 -30.29 4.15
CA VAL A 69 23.77 -29.59 5.20
C VAL A 69 22.79 -28.64 4.56
N VAL A 70 21.50 -28.88 4.82
CA VAL A 70 20.41 -27.98 4.40
C VAL A 70 20.13 -27.00 5.54
N GLY A 71 20.06 -25.70 5.22
CA GLY A 71 19.79 -24.64 6.20
C GLY A 71 18.47 -24.81 6.91
N ALA A 72 18.35 -24.23 8.11
CA ALA A 72 17.16 -24.35 8.98
C ALA A 72 15.86 -23.82 8.33
N TYR A 73 15.99 -22.91 7.36
CA TYR A 73 14.85 -22.31 6.66
C TYR A 73 14.91 -22.59 5.16
N GLU A 74 15.45 -23.74 4.79
CA GLU A 74 15.57 -24.16 3.42
C GLU A 74 15.01 -25.56 3.25
N VAL A 75 14.57 -25.87 2.04
CA VAL A 75 14.24 -27.19 1.59
C VAL A 75 15.15 -27.53 0.40
N GLY A 76 15.89 -28.62 0.51
CA GLY A 76 16.77 -29.09 -0.54
C GLY A 76 16.03 -30.00 -1.51
N VAL A 77 16.21 -29.80 -2.81
CA VAL A 77 15.73 -30.70 -3.84
C VAL A 77 16.96 -31.38 -4.47
N PRO A 78 17.17 -32.68 -4.17
CA PRO A 78 18.29 -33.43 -4.73
C PRO A 78 17.99 -33.87 -6.17
N VAL A 79 18.98 -33.68 -7.04
CA VAL A 79 18.94 -34.14 -8.44
C VAL A 79 20.13 -35.01 -8.71
N THR A 80 19.89 -36.30 -9.00
CA THR A 80 20.94 -37.28 -9.29
C THR A 80 20.78 -37.76 -10.72
N PHE A 81 21.76 -37.47 -11.56
CA PHE A 81 21.73 -37.82 -13.01
C PHE A 81 20.44 -37.40 -13.72
N GLY A 82 19.93 -36.18 -13.41
CA GLY A 82 18.70 -35.67 -13.98
C GLY A 82 17.42 -36.18 -13.34
N LYS A 83 17.48 -37.13 -12.41
CA LYS A 83 16.34 -37.62 -11.66
C LYS A 83 16.15 -36.83 -10.37
N VAL A 84 15.00 -36.21 -10.22
CA VAL A 84 14.63 -35.45 -9.02
C VAL A 84 14.20 -36.40 -7.91
N GLY A 85 14.84 -36.30 -6.75
CA GLY A 85 14.53 -37.10 -5.56
C GLY A 85 13.47 -36.46 -4.66
N SER A 86 13.29 -37.07 -3.49
CA SER A 86 12.40 -36.51 -2.44
C SER A 86 12.97 -35.25 -1.84
N PRO A 87 12.12 -34.31 -1.35
CA PRO A 87 12.58 -33.09 -0.73
C PRO A 87 13.35 -33.42 0.56
N MET A 88 14.47 -32.71 0.77
CA MET A 88 15.33 -32.90 1.93
C MET A 88 14.93 -31.92 3.02
N THR A 89 14.79 -32.45 4.23
CA THR A 89 14.50 -31.62 5.42
C THR A 89 15.75 -30.87 5.89
N PRO A 90 15.58 -29.73 6.62
CA PRO A 90 16.67 -29.04 7.25
C PRO A 90 17.53 -29.96 8.13
N GLY A 91 18.84 -29.70 8.12
CA GLY A 91 19.80 -30.48 8.88
C GLY A 91 20.81 -31.25 8.01
N VAL A 92 21.46 -32.23 8.62
CA VAL A 92 22.48 -33.07 7.97
C VAL A 92 21.81 -34.16 7.17
N ASN A 93 22.08 -34.19 5.88
CA ASN A 93 21.57 -35.18 4.95
C ASN A 93 22.73 -35.95 4.31
N VAL A 94 22.54 -37.26 4.13
CA VAL A 94 23.50 -38.13 3.46
C VAL A 94 23.03 -38.36 2.02
N ILE A 95 23.82 -37.92 1.06
CA ILE A 95 23.44 -37.97 -0.37
C ILE A 95 24.57 -38.61 -1.19
N SER A 96 24.26 -39.04 -2.39
CA SER A 96 25.27 -39.51 -3.34
C SER A 96 26.18 -38.35 -3.79
N PRO A 97 27.49 -38.56 -3.92
CA PRO A 97 28.44 -37.54 -4.41
C PRO A 97 28.11 -37.02 -5.82
N PHE A 98 27.25 -37.73 -6.57
CA PHE A 98 26.76 -37.35 -7.90
C PHE A 98 25.46 -36.54 -7.87
N THR A 99 24.98 -36.15 -6.66
CA THR A 99 23.73 -35.44 -6.46
C THR A 99 24.01 -33.93 -6.36
N THR A 100 23.34 -33.16 -7.19
CA THR A 100 23.26 -31.70 -7.04
C THR A 100 22.03 -31.34 -6.21
N VAL A 101 22.18 -30.50 -5.21
CA VAL A 101 21.07 -30.04 -4.37
C VAL A 101 20.77 -28.58 -4.71
N THR A 102 19.51 -28.32 -5.04
CA THR A 102 18.99 -26.95 -5.19
C THR A 102 18.19 -26.61 -3.94
N SER A 103 18.63 -25.60 -3.20
CA SER A 103 17.92 -25.12 -2.00
C SER A 103 16.89 -24.05 -2.38
N PHE A 104 15.72 -24.13 -1.77
CA PHE A 104 14.66 -23.13 -1.83
C PHE A 104 14.44 -22.58 -0.43
N SER A 105 14.35 -21.24 -0.32
CA SER A 105 14.02 -20.59 0.95
C SER A 105 12.54 -20.82 1.30
N THR A 106 12.31 -21.22 2.56
CA THR A 106 10.96 -21.28 3.15
C THR A 106 10.60 -19.97 3.86
N ARG A 107 11.53 -19.01 3.92
CA ARG A 107 11.27 -17.67 4.42
C ARG A 107 10.55 -16.85 3.36
N PRO A 108 9.59 -16.01 3.77
CA PRO A 108 8.93 -15.12 2.83
C PRO A 108 9.91 -14.14 2.17
N VAL A 109 9.85 -14.06 0.86
CA VAL A 109 10.58 -13.10 0.00
C VAL A 109 9.60 -12.10 -0.57
N ASP A 110 10.06 -10.88 -0.81
CA ASP A 110 9.25 -9.81 -1.34
C ASP A 110 9.42 -9.72 -2.87
N LEU A 111 8.32 -9.80 -3.60
CA LEU A 111 8.22 -9.37 -4.98
C LEU A 111 7.65 -7.95 -4.99
N ASN A 112 8.44 -6.99 -5.40
CA ASN A 112 8.02 -5.60 -5.54
C ASN A 112 7.66 -5.31 -7.00
N LEU A 113 6.39 -4.97 -7.22
CA LEU A 113 5.86 -4.47 -8.49
C LEU A 113 5.83 -2.94 -8.39
N SER A 114 6.98 -2.29 -8.52
CA SER A 114 7.15 -0.84 -8.41
C SER A 114 8.18 -0.36 -9.44
N ASP A 115 8.31 0.92 -9.61
CA ASP A 115 9.24 1.59 -10.51
C ASP A 115 9.10 1.10 -11.97
N GLN A 116 10.06 0.34 -12.49
CA GLN A 116 10.04 -0.21 -13.85
C GLN A 116 9.01 -1.35 -14.01
N ASP A 117 8.69 -2.03 -12.92
CA ASP A 117 7.76 -3.17 -12.89
C ASP A 117 6.36 -2.78 -12.41
N VAL A 118 6.07 -1.47 -12.29
CA VAL A 118 4.75 -0.97 -11.91
C VAL A 118 3.66 -1.56 -12.79
N VAL A 119 2.52 -1.87 -12.20
CA VAL A 119 1.41 -2.48 -12.94
C VAL A 119 0.50 -1.40 -13.47
N GLU A 120 0.51 -1.20 -14.79
CA GLU A 120 -0.50 -0.39 -15.44
C GLU A 120 -1.85 -1.13 -15.40
N VAL A 121 -2.85 -0.49 -14.81
CA VAL A 121 -4.20 -1.01 -14.63
C VAL A 121 -5.24 -0.09 -15.24
N ARG A 122 -6.37 -0.68 -15.63
CA ARG A 122 -7.52 0.08 -16.15
C ARG A 122 -8.73 -0.17 -15.27
N SER A 123 -9.42 0.89 -14.89
CA SER A 123 -10.67 0.80 -14.17
C SER A 123 -11.82 0.37 -15.08
N SER A 124 -12.96 0.00 -14.48
CA SER A 124 -14.21 -0.32 -15.20
C SER A 124 -14.72 0.84 -16.09
N GLN A 125 -14.31 2.06 -15.77
CA GLN A 125 -14.65 3.29 -16.52
C GLN A 125 -13.60 3.65 -17.60
N GLY A 126 -12.57 2.80 -17.79
CA GLY A 126 -11.51 3.04 -18.77
C GLY A 126 -10.38 3.96 -18.27
N GLY A 127 -10.41 4.42 -17.03
CA GLY A 127 -9.34 5.24 -16.44
C GLY A 127 -8.06 4.43 -16.28
N VAL A 128 -6.95 4.98 -16.75
CA VAL A 128 -5.62 4.36 -16.65
C VAL A 128 -4.94 4.83 -15.37
N MET A 129 -4.41 3.86 -14.60
CA MET A 129 -3.70 4.11 -13.35
C MET A 129 -2.47 3.21 -13.26
N GLU A 130 -1.51 3.60 -12.45
CA GLU A 130 -0.34 2.80 -12.09
C GLU A 130 -0.50 2.30 -10.65
N ALA A 131 -0.46 0.98 -10.48
CA ALA A 131 -0.58 0.34 -9.17
C ALA A 131 0.75 -0.26 -8.75
N GLU A 132 1.26 0.17 -7.60
CA GLU A 132 2.43 -0.41 -6.95
C GLU A 132 1.98 -1.48 -5.95
N VAL A 133 2.43 -2.72 -6.15
CA VAL A 133 2.03 -3.86 -5.32
C VAL A 133 3.26 -4.60 -4.82
N THR A 134 3.26 -4.99 -3.55
CA THR A 134 4.26 -5.90 -2.99
C THR A 134 3.59 -7.21 -2.63
N VAL A 135 4.10 -8.31 -3.17
CA VAL A 135 3.65 -9.66 -2.88
C VAL A 135 4.71 -10.37 -2.05
N LYS A 136 4.37 -10.74 -0.84
CA LYS A 136 5.24 -11.52 0.04
C LYS A 136 4.88 -13.00 -0.07
N TRP A 137 5.84 -13.81 -0.53
CA TRP A 137 5.62 -15.19 -0.85
C TRP A 137 6.77 -16.08 -0.37
N ALA A 138 6.49 -17.37 -0.19
CA ALA A 138 7.47 -18.39 0.18
C ALA A 138 7.18 -19.69 -0.58
N VAL A 139 8.19 -20.57 -0.66
CA VAL A 139 8.03 -21.91 -1.20
C VAL A 139 7.46 -22.85 -0.12
N ALA A 140 6.36 -23.53 -0.43
CA ALA A 140 5.83 -24.60 0.44
C ALA A 140 6.77 -25.80 0.40
N PRO A 141 7.35 -26.25 1.53
CA PRO A 141 8.33 -27.34 1.55
C PRO A 141 7.84 -28.64 0.89
N THR A 142 6.56 -28.94 1.05
CA THR A 142 5.92 -30.14 0.50
C THR A 142 5.84 -30.16 -1.03
N LYS A 143 5.86 -28.98 -1.66
CA LYS A 143 5.73 -28.78 -3.11
C LYS A 143 7.03 -28.35 -3.80
N ALA A 144 8.13 -28.28 -3.07
CA ALA A 144 9.43 -27.83 -3.60
C ALA A 144 9.88 -28.63 -4.83
N VAL A 145 9.63 -29.93 -4.85
CA VAL A 145 9.96 -30.81 -5.99
C VAL A 145 9.15 -30.45 -7.24
N GLU A 146 7.87 -30.17 -7.08
CA GLU A 146 7.00 -29.77 -8.19
C GLU A 146 7.44 -28.40 -8.74
N LEU A 147 7.72 -27.44 -7.84
CA LEU A 147 8.24 -26.13 -8.21
C LEU A 147 9.59 -26.21 -8.90
N TYR A 148 10.49 -27.10 -8.44
CA TYR A 148 11.76 -27.33 -9.11
C TYR A 148 11.55 -27.81 -10.55
N ARG A 149 10.62 -28.75 -10.78
CA ARG A 149 10.29 -29.24 -12.12
C ARG A 149 9.69 -28.16 -13.03
N LEU A 150 8.93 -27.22 -12.46
CA LEU A 150 8.30 -26.12 -13.21
C LEU A 150 9.28 -24.99 -13.57
N ALA A 151 10.17 -24.64 -12.65
CA ALA A 151 10.96 -23.43 -12.79
C ALA A 151 12.49 -23.63 -12.57
N GLY A 152 12.90 -24.65 -11.83
CA GLY A 152 14.31 -24.99 -11.60
C GLY A 152 14.99 -24.18 -10.50
N SER A 153 14.62 -22.92 -10.28
CA SER A 153 15.23 -22.05 -9.25
C SER A 153 14.21 -21.08 -8.65
N GLU A 154 14.50 -20.53 -7.48
CA GLU A 154 13.66 -19.53 -6.80
C GLU A 154 13.46 -18.27 -7.64
N ALA A 155 14.53 -17.76 -8.26
CA ALA A 155 14.42 -16.61 -9.14
C ALA A 155 13.51 -16.90 -10.36
N ALA A 156 13.57 -18.11 -10.91
CA ALA A 156 12.71 -18.50 -12.02
C ALA A 156 11.26 -18.72 -11.58
N ILE A 157 11.00 -19.19 -10.35
CA ILE A 157 9.66 -19.23 -9.75
C ILE A 157 9.08 -17.81 -9.68
N GLN A 158 9.86 -16.88 -9.15
CA GLN A 158 9.42 -15.48 -9.06
C GLN A 158 9.09 -14.90 -10.43
N GLN A 159 9.99 -15.04 -11.42
CA GLN A 159 9.82 -14.43 -12.73
C GLN A 159 8.77 -15.11 -13.61
N ARG A 160 8.61 -16.42 -13.52
CA ARG A 160 7.74 -17.18 -14.43
C ARG A 160 6.36 -17.49 -13.85
N LEU A 161 6.21 -17.47 -12.53
CA LEU A 161 4.97 -17.84 -11.86
C LEU A 161 4.42 -16.66 -11.05
N VAL A 162 5.16 -16.16 -10.05
CA VAL A 162 4.62 -15.16 -9.12
C VAL A 162 4.40 -13.81 -9.80
N PHE A 163 5.37 -13.35 -10.58
CA PHE A 163 5.32 -12.05 -11.25
C PHE A 163 4.16 -11.94 -12.27
N PRO A 164 4.01 -12.83 -13.26
CA PRO A 164 2.95 -12.71 -14.26
C PRO A 164 1.56 -12.92 -13.67
N ASP A 165 1.38 -13.93 -12.80
CA ASP A 165 0.09 -14.20 -12.18
C ASP A 165 -0.35 -13.03 -11.29
N SER A 166 0.57 -12.44 -10.51
CA SER A 166 0.25 -11.27 -9.68
C SER A 166 -0.16 -10.07 -10.52
N ARG A 167 0.57 -9.77 -11.61
CA ARG A 167 0.23 -8.68 -12.53
C ARG A 167 -1.13 -8.86 -13.19
N GLU A 168 -1.42 -10.07 -13.64
CA GLU A 168 -2.71 -10.40 -14.26
C GLU A 168 -3.85 -10.20 -13.28
N ILE A 169 -3.73 -10.72 -12.06
CA ILE A 169 -4.76 -10.61 -11.03
C ILE A 169 -5.01 -9.14 -10.66
N VAL A 170 -3.95 -8.38 -10.44
CA VAL A 170 -4.06 -6.93 -10.15
C VAL A 170 -4.85 -6.22 -11.25
N ARG A 171 -4.52 -6.46 -12.54
CA ARG A 171 -5.24 -5.87 -13.66
C ARG A 171 -6.71 -6.28 -13.70
N ASN A 172 -6.99 -7.56 -13.47
CA ASN A 172 -8.35 -8.11 -13.53
C ASN A 172 -9.24 -7.58 -12.39
N VAL A 173 -8.67 -7.39 -11.20
CA VAL A 173 -9.40 -6.80 -10.07
C VAL A 173 -9.71 -5.33 -10.36
N PHE A 174 -8.70 -4.53 -10.76
CA PHE A 174 -8.94 -3.13 -11.09
C PHE A 174 -9.94 -2.92 -12.22
N ALA A 175 -10.01 -3.84 -13.18
CA ALA A 175 -11.00 -3.77 -14.28
C ALA A 175 -12.46 -3.88 -13.80
N ARG A 176 -12.70 -4.39 -12.59
CA ARG A 176 -14.04 -4.49 -11.98
C ARG A 176 -14.41 -3.29 -11.12
N HIS A 177 -13.42 -2.49 -10.72
CA HIS A 177 -13.59 -1.35 -9.82
C HIS A 177 -13.51 -0.02 -10.57
N THR A 178 -14.12 1.02 -10.00
CA THR A 178 -14.03 2.37 -10.54
C THR A 178 -12.68 3.01 -10.22
N SER A 179 -12.30 4.04 -10.96
CA SER A 179 -11.07 4.78 -10.66
C SER A 179 -11.11 5.39 -9.26
N GLU A 180 -12.26 5.88 -8.82
CA GLU A 180 -12.46 6.51 -7.51
C GLU A 180 -12.26 5.51 -6.36
N GLU A 181 -12.73 4.26 -6.50
CA GLU A 181 -12.50 3.19 -5.53
C GLU A 181 -11.01 2.86 -5.40
N GLY A 182 -10.25 2.94 -6.49
CA GLY A 182 -8.83 2.62 -6.51
C GLY A 182 -7.96 3.53 -5.65
N TYR A 183 -8.31 4.80 -5.48
CA TYR A 183 -7.55 5.77 -4.67
C TYR A 183 -8.27 6.28 -3.43
N SER A 184 -9.50 5.81 -3.17
CA SER A 184 -10.30 6.17 -1.98
C SER A 184 -10.16 5.16 -0.84
N SER A 185 -10.99 5.30 0.18
CA SER A 185 -11.10 4.35 1.31
C SER A 185 -11.49 2.92 0.91
N ALA A 186 -12.09 2.73 -0.28
CA ALA A 186 -12.42 1.40 -0.82
C ALA A 186 -11.18 0.59 -1.27
N ARG A 187 -9.99 1.21 -1.31
CA ARG A 187 -8.72 0.56 -1.65
C ARG A 187 -8.39 -0.67 -0.79
N GLU A 188 -8.80 -0.65 0.47
CA GLU A 188 -8.63 -1.80 1.38
C GLU A 188 -9.38 -3.04 0.88
N LYS A 189 -10.58 -2.84 0.34
CA LYS A 189 -11.39 -3.92 -0.26
C LYS A 189 -10.72 -4.48 -1.51
N ILE A 190 -10.19 -3.62 -2.37
CA ILE A 190 -9.44 -4.01 -3.57
C ILE A 190 -8.18 -4.81 -3.17
N ASN A 191 -7.44 -4.35 -2.17
CA ASN A 191 -6.26 -5.06 -1.66
C ASN A 191 -6.61 -6.45 -1.13
N ALA A 192 -7.70 -6.58 -0.37
CA ALA A 192 -8.17 -7.87 0.14
C ALA A 192 -8.60 -8.83 -0.99
N GLU A 193 -9.27 -8.32 -2.03
CA GLU A 193 -9.66 -9.12 -3.21
C GLU A 193 -8.42 -9.59 -3.98
N ILE A 194 -7.45 -8.72 -4.22
CA ILE A 194 -6.18 -9.08 -4.86
C ILE A 194 -5.47 -10.17 -4.04
N ALA A 195 -5.36 -9.99 -2.72
CA ALA A 195 -4.69 -10.93 -1.84
C ALA A 195 -5.35 -12.32 -1.87
N ALA A 196 -6.69 -12.37 -1.85
CA ALA A 196 -7.44 -13.62 -1.92
C ALA A 196 -7.20 -14.34 -3.25
N LEU A 197 -7.29 -13.64 -4.37
CA LEU A 197 -7.12 -14.23 -5.70
C LEU A 197 -5.68 -14.65 -5.99
N VAL A 198 -4.68 -13.88 -5.54
CA VAL A 198 -3.26 -14.24 -5.69
C VAL A 198 -2.96 -15.50 -4.87
N LYS A 199 -3.45 -15.57 -3.64
CA LYS A 199 -3.31 -16.75 -2.79
C LYS A 199 -3.99 -17.98 -3.41
N GLU A 200 -5.21 -17.84 -3.89
CA GLU A 200 -5.97 -18.92 -4.54
C GLU A 200 -5.25 -19.43 -5.79
N ARG A 201 -4.69 -18.56 -6.61
CA ARG A 201 -3.99 -18.92 -7.85
C ARG A 201 -2.66 -19.62 -7.60
N LEU A 202 -1.89 -19.17 -6.59
CA LEU A 202 -0.52 -19.65 -6.37
C LEU A 202 -0.44 -20.84 -5.39
N ALA A 203 -1.37 -20.98 -4.44
CA ALA A 203 -1.36 -22.06 -3.47
C ALA A 203 -1.35 -23.49 -4.09
N PRO A 204 -2.14 -23.82 -5.13
CA PRO A 204 -2.12 -25.14 -5.73
C PRO A 204 -0.75 -25.51 -6.33
N ARG A 205 0.03 -24.49 -6.75
CA ARG A 205 1.38 -24.67 -7.29
C ARG A 205 2.45 -24.80 -6.22
N GLY A 206 2.09 -24.66 -4.94
CA GLY A 206 3.03 -24.77 -3.82
C GLY A 206 3.73 -23.48 -3.47
N ILE A 207 3.15 -22.34 -3.81
CA ILE A 207 3.63 -21.02 -3.46
C ILE A 207 2.70 -20.44 -2.39
N ASP A 208 3.24 -20.27 -1.18
CA ASP A 208 2.53 -19.68 -0.06
C ASP A 208 2.63 -18.17 -0.09
N VAL A 209 1.49 -17.50 -0.28
CA VAL A 209 1.42 -16.04 -0.25
C VAL A 209 1.01 -15.59 1.14
N THR A 210 1.92 -14.94 1.84
CA THR A 210 1.70 -14.45 3.22
C THR A 210 0.91 -13.16 3.22
N THR A 211 1.31 -12.18 2.39
CA THR A 211 0.70 -10.86 2.36
C THR A 211 0.79 -10.28 0.96
N VAL A 212 -0.25 -9.57 0.56
CA VAL A 212 -0.25 -8.72 -0.63
C VAL A 212 -0.59 -7.31 -0.18
N ASN A 213 0.25 -6.35 -0.52
CA ASN A 213 0.08 -4.95 -0.15
C ASN A 213 0.01 -4.08 -1.39
N LEU A 214 -1.12 -3.45 -1.59
CA LEU A 214 -1.29 -2.37 -2.56
C LEU A 214 -0.71 -1.08 -1.96
N ARG A 215 0.51 -0.71 -2.37
CA ARG A 215 1.27 0.40 -1.77
C ARG A 215 0.79 1.75 -2.24
N ASN A 216 0.67 1.93 -3.53
CA ASN A 216 0.31 3.20 -4.13
C ASN A 216 -0.50 2.98 -5.41
N VAL A 217 -1.44 3.89 -5.68
CA VAL A 217 -2.21 3.91 -6.92
C VAL A 217 -2.16 5.34 -7.45
N LYS A 218 -1.47 5.53 -8.56
CA LYS A 218 -1.32 6.83 -9.20
C LYS A 218 -2.20 6.89 -10.45
N PRO A 219 -3.17 7.80 -10.53
CA PRO A 219 -3.91 8.01 -11.77
C PRO A 219 -2.97 8.57 -12.85
N SER A 220 -3.22 8.22 -14.09
CA SER A 220 -2.53 8.86 -15.21
C SER A 220 -2.83 10.37 -15.22
N LYS A 221 -1.92 11.16 -15.80
CA LYS A 221 -2.10 12.62 -15.86
C LYS A 221 -3.44 13.02 -16.49
N ALA A 222 -3.85 12.34 -17.56
CA ALA A 222 -5.13 12.58 -18.20
C ALA A 222 -6.33 12.31 -17.28
N LEU A 223 -6.27 11.24 -16.49
CA LEU A 223 -7.29 10.91 -15.49
C LEU A 223 -7.29 11.91 -14.34
N GLN A 224 -6.11 12.33 -13.86
CA GLN A 224 -5.98 13.35 -12.84
C GLN A 224 -6.64 14.67 -13.27
N ASP A 225 -6.36 15.14 -14.48
CA ASP A 225 -6.96 16.34 -15.04
C ASP A 225 -8.50 16.24 -15.15
N GLN A 226 -9.05 15.06 -15.43
CA GLN A 226 -10.50 14.83 -15.44
C GLN A 226 -11.10 14.85 -14.02
N ILE A 227 -10.43 14.24 -13.06
CA ILE A 227 -10.83 14.25 -11.64
C ILE A 227 -10.87 15.68 -11.14
N ASP A 228 -9.81 16.45 -11.39
CA ASP A 228 -9.70 17.83 -10.93
C ASP A 228 -10.81 18.70 -11.53
N ARG A 229 -11.12 18.55 -12.82
CA ARG A 229 -12.26 19.22 -13.46
C ARG A 229 -13.60 18.84 -12.84
N LYS A 230 -13.82 17.55 -12.56
CA LYS A 230 -15.05 17.07 -11.91
C LYS A 230 -15.21 17.67 -10.52
N ILE A 231 -14.13 17.68 -9.74
CA ILE A 231 -14.11 18.28 -8.38
C ILE A 231 -14.42 19.78 -8.46
N GLN A 232 -13.79 20.51 -9.39
CA GLN A 232 -14.05 21.93 -9.60
C GLN A 232 -15.51 22.20 -9.98
N GLN A 233 -16.11 21.40 -10.86
CA GLN A 233 -17.51 21.51 -11.22
C GLN A 233 -18.46 21.23 -10.03
N GLN A 234 -18.16 20.19 -9.27
CA GLN A 234 -18.94 19.87 -8.06
C GLN A 234 -18.89 21.01 -7.05
N GLN A 235 -17.70 21.53 -6.75
CA GLN A 235 -17.53 22.65 -5.86
C GLN A 235 -18.21 23.93 -6.37
N ALA A 236 -18.18 24.19 -7.68
CA ALA A 236 -18.90 25.32 -8.29
C ALA A 236 -20.42 25.16 -8.13
N THR A 237 -20.95 23.96 -8.32
CA THR A 237 -22.37 23.65 -8.13
C THR A 237 -22.77 23.81 -6.66
N GLU A 238 -21.98 23.29 -5.72
CA GLU A 238 -22.24 23.44 -4.29
C GLU A 238 -22.26 24.92 -3.86
N ARG A 239 -21.25 25.69 -4.31
CA ARG A 239 -21.21 27.16 -4.04
C ARG A 239 -22.42 27.87 -4.62
N ALA A 240 -22.87 27.50 -5.81
CA ALA A 240 -24.06 28.08 -6.43
C ALA A 240 -25.33 27.73 -5.65
N LEU A 241 -25.47 26.50 -5.17
CA LEU A 241 -26.59 26.07 -4.33
C LEU A 241 -26.59 26.79 -2.97
N GLU A 242 -25.44 26.91 -2.33
CA GLU A 242 -25.33 27.65 -1.07
C GLU A 242 -25.61 29.16 -1.26
N ALA A 243 -25.11 29.77 -2.32
CA ALA A 243 -25.43 31.16 -2.66
C ALA A 243 -26.94 31.35 -2.91
N ALA A 244 -27.59 30.42 -3.62
CA ALA A 244 -29.03 30.45 -3.85
C ALA A 244 -29.84 30.31 -2.53
N ARG A 245 -29.41 29.39 -1.64
CA ARG A 245 -30.01 29.22 -0.30
C ARG A 245 -29.87 30.48 0.55
N THR A 246 -28.66 31.06 0.56
CA THR A 246 -28.39 32.30 1.30
C THR A 246 -29.23 33.46 0.77
N ALA A 247 -29.27 33.65 -0.56
CA ALA A 247 -30.07 34.69 -1.20
C ALA A 247 -31.59 34.53 -0.89
N LYS A 248 -32.06 33.28 -0.89
CA LYS A 248 -33.47 32.99 -0.50
C LYS A 248 -33.73 33.31 0.97
N ALA A 249 -32.84 32.88 1.87
CA ALA A 249 -32.95 33.17 3.29
C ALA A 249 -32.91 34.68 3.58
N GLU A 250 -32.06 35.45 2.89
CA GLU A 250 -32.05 36.91 2.98
C GLU A 250 -33.32 37.55 2.46
N SER A 251 -33.85 37.09 1.33
CA SER A 251 -35.10 37.55 0.77
C SER A 251 -36.29 37.28 1.75
N ASP A 252 -36.35 36.07 2.30
CA ASP A 252 -37.36 35.72 3.29
C ASP A 252 -37.25 36.56 4.58
N ARG A 253 -36.01 36.80 5.06
CA ARG A 253 -35.76 37.69 6.19
C ARG A 253 -36.25 39.11 5.92
N ARG A 254 -35.90 39.69 4.78
CA ARG A 254 -36.34 41.06 4.38
C ARG A 254 -37.86 41.11 4.26
N ARG A 255 -38.53 40.09 3.74
CA ARG A 255 -39.99 40.00 3.68
C ARG A 255 -40.61 39.98 5.06
N ILE A 256 -40.11 39.12 5.97
CA ILE A 256 -40.59 39.03 7.37
C ILE A 256 -40.40 40.36 8.10
N GLU A 257 -39.24 41.00 7.92
CA GLU A 257 -38.93 42.30 8.49
C GLU A 257 -39.91 43.39 7.99
N ALA A 258 -40.13 43.46 6.65
CA ALA A 258 -41.09 44.38 6.05
C ALA A 258 -42.52 44.12 6.51
N GLU A 259 -42.95 42.87 6.60
CA GLU A 259 -44.25 42.48 7.15
C GLU A 259 -44.38 42.86 8.66
N GLY A 260 -43.29 42.68 9.42
CA GLY A 260 -43.22 43.09 10.83
C GLY A 260 -43.38 44.61 11.00
N ILE A 261 -42.63 45.40 10.19
CA ILE A 261 -42.75 46.85 10.17
C ILE A 261 -44.17 47.30 9.75
N ALA A 262 -44.72 46.67 8.70
CA ALA A 262 -46.09 47.02 8.26
C ALA A 262 -47.14 46.70 9.34
N ARG A 263 -47.01 45.58 10.05
CA ARG A 263 -47.89 45.23 11.18
C ARG A 263 -47.72 46.20 12.35
N ALA A 264 -46.50 46.55 12.70
CA ALA A 264 -46.20 47.52 13.76
C ALA A 264 -46.81 48.88 13.43
N ASN A 265 -46.63 49.37 12.19
CA ASN A 265 -47.20 50.62 11.74
C ASN A 265 -48.76 50.59 11.74
N LYS A 266 -49.35 49.45 11.36
CA LYS A 266 -50.79 49.30 11.41
C LYS A 266 -51.31 49.32 12.83
N ILE A 267 -50.66 48.62 13.79
CA ILE A 267 -51.02 48.64 15.21
C ILE A 267 -50.89 50.04 15.80
N LEU A 268 -49.78 50.74 15.44
CA LEU A 268 -49.60 52.14 15.85
C LEU A 268 -50.72 53.03 15.29
N ASN A 269 -51.02 52.93 14.02
CA ASN A 269 -52.09 53.71 13.38
C ASN A 269 -53.47 53.43 13.99
N ASP A 270 -53.78 52.18 14.26
CA ASP A 270 -55.06 51.75 14.89
C ASP A 270 -55.11 52.13 16.38
N SER A 271 -54.01 52.32 17.06
CA SER A 271 -53.92 52.74 18.49
C SER A 271 -53.81 54.26 18.67
N LEU A 272 -53.45 55.01 17.62
CA LEU A 272 -53.32 56.48 17.65
C LEU A 272 -54.70 57.12 17.53
N THR A 273 -55.41 57.17 18.65
CA THR A 273 -56.59 58.04 18.76
C THR A 273 -56.19 59.52 18.96
N ASP A 274 -56.99 60.44 18.48
CA ASP A 274 -56.76 61.91 18.66
C ASP A 274 -56.30 62.30 20.06
N LYS A 275 -56.80 61.60 21.09
CA LYS A 275 -56.38 61.79 22.48
C LYS A 275 -54.96 61.34 22.78
N VAL A 276 -54.46 60.24 22.16
CA VAL A 276 -53.12 59.75 22.35
C VAL A 276 -52.14 60.67 21.65
N LEU A 277 -52.46 61.11 20.43
CA LEU A 277 -51.62 62.07 19.68
C LEU A 277 -51.55 63.43 20.47
N MET A 278 -52.64 63.89 21.05
CA MET A 278 -52.64 65.06 21.85
C MET A 278 -51.74 64.92 23.10
N ASN A 279 -51.85 63.81 23.84
CA ASN A 279 -50.99 63.54 24.99
C ASN A 279 -49.51 63.42 24.63
N GLN A 280 -49.12 62.71 23.53
CA GLN A 280 -47.75 62.63 23.08
C GLN A 280 -47.21 64.02 22.67
N CYS A 281 -48.03 64.82 22.01
CA CYS A 281 -47.62 66.18 21.67
C CYS A 281 -47.41 67.04 22.96
N ILE A 282 -48.28 66.90 23.96
CA ILE A 282 -48.14 67.60 25.26
C ILE A 282 -46.86 67.11 25.99
N ASP A 283 -46.60 65.87 26.02
CA ASP A 283 -45.40 65.30 26.68
C ASP A 283 -44.13 65.69 25.97
N ALA A 284 -44.04 65.63 24.63
CA ALA A 284 -42.90 66.15 23.84
C ALA A 284 -42.69 67.66 24.08
N PHE A 285 -43.76 68.41 24.22
CA PHE A 285 -43.70 69.84 24.55
C PHE A 285 -43.15 70.08 25.95
N LYS A 286 -43.56 69.30 26.96
CA LYS A 286 -43.01 69.41 28.33
C LYS A 286 -41.53 69.09 28.37
N GLU A 287 -41.08 68.06 27.63
CA GLU A 287 -39.69 67.66 27.58
C GLU A 287 -38.81 68.70 26.86
N ALA A 288 -39.31 69.27 25.76
CA ALA A 288 -38.65 70.33 25.04
C ALA A 288 -38.63 71.68 25.87
N ALA A 289 -39.70 72.01 26.58
CA ALA A 289 -39.77 73.19 27.42
C ALA A 289 -38.91 73.10 28.69
N ALA A 290 -38.60 71.87 29.15
CA ALA A 290 -37.70 71.69 30.30
C ALA A 290 -36.22 71.90 29.91
N ALA A 291 -35.85 71.75 28.60
CA ALA A 291 -34.52 71.93 28.12
C ALA A 291 -34.17 73.34 27.64
N ASN A 292 -35.16 74.10 27.16
CA ASN A 292 -34.98 75.49 26.68
C ASN A 292 -36.31 76.21 26.70
N PRO A 293 -36.36 77.52 26.93
CA PRO A 293 -37.63 78.32 26.86
C PRO A 293 -38.05 78.40 25.38
N ILE A 294 -38.99 77.54 25.02
CA ILE A 294 -39.52 77.45 23.64
C ILE A 294 -40.92 78.05 23.63
N TYR A 295 -41.14 79.02 22.76
CA TYR A 295 -42.50 79.50 22.43
C TYR A 295 -43.04 78.59 21.31
N ALA A 296 -43.82 77.57 21.67
CA ALA A 296 -44.43 76.67 20.72
C ALA A 296 -45.91 76.91 20.60
N VAL A 297 -46.46 76.73 19.40
CA VAL A 297 -47.90 76.74 19.17
C VAL A 297 -48.54 75.50 19.81
N PRO A 298 -49.59 75.60 20.63
CA PRO A 298 -50.19 74.45 21.25
C PRO A 298 -50.72 73.46 20.22
N CYS A 299 -50.68 72.18 20.56
CA CYS A 299 -51.15 71.08 19.71
C CYS A 299 -52.68 71.32 19.42
N ALA A 300 -52.98 71.76 18.22
CA ALA A 300 -54.37 72.00 17.78
C ALA A 300 -54.82 70.86 16.85
N ASN A 301 -56.09 70.44 16.99
CA ASN A 301 -56.76 69.49 16.10
C ASN A 301 -56.76 70.04 14.66
N GLY A 302 -55.88 69.53 13.79
CA GLY A 302 -55.85 69.93 12.38
C GLY A 302 -54.52 70.01 11.73
N GLY A 303 -53.59 69.10 12.01
CA GLY A 303 -52.50 68.75 11.09
C GLY A 303 -51.39 69.77 10.86
N SER A 304 -51.24 70.82 11.64
CA SER A 304 -50.03 71.70 11.53
C SER A 304 -48.98 71.26 12.50
N ALA A 305 -47.82 70.87 11.97
CA ALA A 305 -46.69 70.60 12.81
C ALA A 305 -46.36 71.85 13.70
N PRO A 306 -45.97 71.65 14.96
CA PRO A 306 -45.62 72.81 15.82
C PRO A 306 -44.40 73.53 15.26
N VAL A 307 -44.47 74.79 15.00
CA VAL A 307 -43.39 75.63 14.61
C VAL A 307 -42.57 75.96 15.87
N ILE A 308 -41.39 75.41 16.00
CA ILE A 308 -40.44 75.75 17.05
C ILE A 308 -39.76 77.05 16.70
N VAL A 309 -40.08 78.13 17.47
CA VAL A 309 -39.38 79.39 17.30
C VAL A 309 -38.30 79.47 18.38
N ASP A 310 -37.05 79.44 17.95
CA ASP A 310 -35.88 79.66 18.83
C ASP A 310 -35.90 81.10 19.40
N GLY A 311 -36.15 81.18 20.70
CA GLY A 311 -36.18 82.46 21.40
C GLY A 311 -34.80 83.12 21.73
N THR A 312 -33.72 82.55 21.22
CA THR A 312 -32.36 82.97 21.60
C THR A 312 -31.71 84.00 20.65
N LYS A 313 -32.48 84.64 19.72
CA LYS A 313 -31.91 85.75 18.93
C LYS A 313 -32.60 87.04 19.35
N ARG A 314 -31.95 87.83 20.23
CA ARG A 314 -31.96 89.29 20.27
C ARG A 314 -30.63 89.76 19.70
#